data_c7c124a0e47396e5ba5458cad4af29a5
#
_entry.id   c7c124a0e47396e5ba5458cad4af29a5
#
_cell.length_a   1.000
_cell.length_b   1.000
_cell.length_c   1.000
_cell.angle_alpha   90.00
_cell.angle_beta   90.00
_cell.angle_gamma   90.00
#
_symmetry.space_group_name_H-M   'P 1'
#
loop_
_entity.id
_entity.type
_entity.pdbx_description
1 polymer ?
#
loop_
_entity_poly.entity_id
_entity_poly.type
_entity_poly.pdbx_seq_one_letter_code
_entity_poly.pdbx_strand_id
1 'polypeptide(L)'
;MTTQQTPLDAPPRHTGEPGLPLASGRDTLRAAGAILPIVAQGVIARRRHVVALAGKADLDGRGVRVLQDLSTRYGHGPVRLRLPGRRAALVLDADDVRRILDETPEPFAPDTWEKRKALGQFQPHGVLVSHGEARAERRRFNEAVLDTGHPLHRNAAVMARAVAQEAGVLGAEMDRTGELDWDAFVRAWWRVVRRVVLGDGARDDHDLTDELTRLRNAANWSFLLPRRRARRERFRARVREHLERAEPGSLAEMIARTPADPEVDPVDQVPQWLFAYDPAGAVALRALAALVAHPAELTRAREEIGDRDLALPQDLPRLRATVLESVRLWPTTPLLLRETTRPVRWDGGELDARTAMIIPTWYLHRDGRTRADANRFDPQQWLDGAAQEDPALVPFSAGPGRCPGRELVLFTTSSFLAHLLRGRELELAAPVIDPQAPLPAGVDPFAVRLRVRPTG
;
A
#
# COMPACT_ATOMS: atom_id res chain seq x y z
N MET A 1 -17.61 -8.72 56.71
CA MET A 1 -16.73 -7.60 56.32
C MET A 1 -16.68 -7.60 54.78
N THR A 2 -17.51 -6.77 54.18
CA THR A 2 -17.68 -6.69 52.73
C THR A 2 -16.85 -5.52 52.22
N THR A 3 -15.79 -5.79 51.48
CA THR A 3 -14.89 -4.78 50.94
C THR A 3 -15.58 -4.18 49.70
N GLN A 4 -16.03 -2.94 49.79
CA GLN A 4 -16.48 -2.14 48.65
C GLN A 4 -15.27 -1.80 47.76
N GLN A 5 -15.30 -2.26 46.51
CA GLN A 5 -14.42 -1.76 45.49
C GLN A 5 -14.93 -0.40 45.01
N THR A 6 -14.10 0.62 45.15
CA THR A 6 -14.31 1.96 44.60
C THR A 6 -14.24 1.87 43.05
N PRO A 7 -15.17 2.49 42.31
CA PRO A 7 -15.09 2.54 40.83
C PRO A 7 -13.90 3.42 40.43
N LEU A 8 -13.08 2.91 39.50
CA LEU A 8 -12.05 3.67 38.80
C LEU A 8 -12.68 4.89 38.11
N ASP A 9 -12.17 6.06 38.44
CA ASP A 9 -12.58 7.36 37.92
C ASP A 9 -12.63 7.33 36.37
N ALA A 10 -13.80 7.66 35.82
CA ALA A 10 -13.95 7.98 34.40
C ALA A 10 -13.11 9.23 34.07
N PRO A 11 -12.44 9.26 32.89
CA PRO A 11 -11.65 10.43 32.54
C PRO A 11 -12.53 11.69 32.51
N PRO A 12 -11.98 12.88 32.84
CA PRO A 12 -12.76 14.12 32.97
C PRO A 12 -13.44 14.44 31.64
N ARG A 13 -14.76 14.53 31.64
CA ARG A 13 -15.54 15.08 30.56
C ARG A 13 -15.14 16.54 30.38
N HIS A 14 -14.54 16.85 29.21
CA HIS A 14 -14.26 18.23 28.83
C HIS A 14 -15.59 18.98 28.64
N THR A 15 -15.97 19.77 29.60
CA THR A 15 -17.03 20.80 29.51
C THR A 15 -16.43 22.04 28.85
N GLY A 16 -16.22 21.98 27.54
CA GLY A 16 -15.84 23.09 26.68
C GLY A 16 -16.80 23.13 25.49
N GLU A 17 -17.01 24.30 24.91
CA GLU A 17 -17.96 24.63 23.84
C GLU A 17 -18.16 23.52 22.78
N PRO A 18 -19.38 23.40 22.18
CA PRO A 18 -19.68 22.37 21.23
C PRO A 18 -18.79 22.50 19.97
N GLY A 19 -17.74 21.69 19.89
CA GLY A 19 -16.81 21.67 18.77
C GLY A 19 -15.90 20.45 18.81
N LEU A 20 -15.53 19.94 17.64
CA LEU A 20 -14.52 18.88 17.53
C LEU A 20 -13.21 19.27 18.23
N PRO A 21 -12.51 18.33 18.85
CA PRO A 21 -11.29 18.62 19.59
C PRO A 21 -10.25 19.34 18.70
N LEU A 22 -9.69 20.42 19.23
CA LEU A 22 -8.61 21.16 18.59
C LEU A 22 -7.31 20.88 19.36
N ALA A 23 -6.35 20.26 18.68
CA ALA A 23 -5.06 19.95 19.26
C ALA A 23 -4.36 21.23 19.75
N SER A 24 -3.69 21.14 20.91
CA SER A 24 -2.79 22.20 21.36
C SER A 24 -1.66 22.42 20.36
N GLY A 25 -1.00 23.58 20.41
CA GLY A 25 0.20 23.82 19.56
C GLY A 25 1.28 22.76 19.80
N ARG A 26 1.47 22.34 21.05
CA ARG A 26 2.42 21.27 21.43
C ARG A 26 2.00 19.93 20.82
N ASP A 27 0.74 19.55 20.88
CA ASP A 27 0.26 18.27 20.36
C ASP A 27 0.21 18.27 18.82
N THR A 28 -0.06 19.43 18.18
CA THR A 28 0.10 19.59 16.74
C THR A 28 1.55 19.34 16.32
N LEU A 29 2.54 19.87 17.05
CA LEU A 29 3.97 19.61 16.80
C LEU A 29 4.34 18.14 17.04
N ARG A 30 3.76 17.48 18.06
CA ARG A 30 3.96 16.04 18.31
C ARG A 30 3.40 15.20 17.14
N ALA A 31 2.19 15.51 16.68
CA ALA A 31 1.60 14.86 15.51
C ALA A 31 2.46 15.05 14.26
N ALA A 32 2.92 16.28 14.01
CA ALA A 32 3.85 16.56 12.92
C ALA A 32 5.16 15.78 13.06
N GLY A 33 5.72 15.70 14.25
CA GLY A 33 6.93 14.92 14.56
C GLY A 33 6.76 13.42 14.32
N ALA A 34 5.55 12.87 14.47
CA ALA A 34 5.23 11.48 14.14
C ALA A 34 5.06 11.27 12.62
N ILE A 35 4.47 12.24 11.91
CA ILE A 35 4.13 12.13 10.47
C ILE A 35 5.31 12.48 9.56
N LEU A 36 6.10 13.50 9.90
CA LEU A 36 7.20 13.98 9.05
C LEU A 36 8.25 12.92 8.71
N PRO A 37 8.69 12.03 9.63
CA PRO A 37 9.60 10.94 9.30
C PRO A 37 9.03 9.99 8.24
N ILE A 38 7.72 9.70 8.29
CA ILE A 38 7.01 8.89 7.30
C ILE A 38 7.06 9.56 5.92
N VAL A 39 6.76 10.86 5.86
CA VAL A 39 6.82 11.66 4.62
C VAL A 39 8.26 11.75 4.10
N ALA A 40 9.24 11.92 4.99
CA ALA A 40 10.67 12.00 4.63
C ALA A 40 11.20 10.69 4.01
N GLN A 41 10.67 9.52 4.39
CA GLN A 41 11.00 8.25 3.74
C GLN A 41 10.58 8.21 2.26
N GLY A 42 9.75 9.16 1.81
CA GLY A 42 9.25 9.27 0.44
C GLY A 42 7.91 8.54 0.24
N VAL A 43 6.84 9.32 0.12
CA VAL A 43 5.47 8.78 -0.07
C VAL A 43 5.18 8.35 -1.50
N ILE A 44 5.90 8.91 -2.49
CA ILE A 44 5.74 8.59 -3.91
C ILE A 44 6.88 7.67 -4.40
N ALA A 45 8.11 7.95 -4.02
CA ALA A 45 9.28 7.11 -4.30
C ALA A 45 10.10 6.99 -3.01
N ARG A 46 10.32 5.75 -2.57
CA ARG A 46 11.07 5.49 -1.33
C ARG A 46 12.54 5.90 -1.46
N ARG A 47 13.06 6.54 -0.42
CA ARG A 47 14.45 7.02 -0.31
C ARG A 47 15.24 6.04 0.54
N ARG A 48 15.99 5.12 -0.08
CA ARG A 48 16.70 4.00 0.59
C ARG A 48 17.45 4.44 1.86
N HIS A 49 18.27 5.50 1.78
CA HIS A 49 19.03 5.97 2.94
C HIS A 49 18.16 6.49 4.10
N VAL A 50 17.04 7.16 3.76
CA VAL A 50 16.11 7.69 4.78
C VAL A 50 15.32 6.54 5.43
N VAL A 51 14.91 5.54 4.65
CA VAL A 51 14.24 4.33 5.16
C VAL A 51 15.17 3.58 6.11
N ALA A 52 16.43 3.38 5.73
CA ALA A 52 17.43 2.73 6.58
C ALA A 52 17.66 3.49 7.91
N LEU A 53 17.76 4.83 7.85
CA LEU A 53 17.90 5.66 9.04
C LEU A 53 16.66 5.61 9.94
N ALA A 54 15.47 5.68 9.34
CA ALA A 54 14.21 5.60 10.07
C ALA A 54 14.06 4.28 10.82
N GLY A 55 14.43 3.16 10.17
CA GLY A 55 14.43 1.83 10.79
C GLY A 55 15.41 1.73 11.97
N LYS A 56 16.67 2.21 11.79
CA LYS A 56 17.68 2.21 12.86
C LYS A 56 17.24 3.03 14.09
N ALA A 57 16.52 4.12 13.86
CA ALA A 57 16.05 5.00 14.93
C ALA A 57 14.66 4.64 15.48
N ASP A 58 14.03 3.57 15.01
CA ASP A 58 12.64 3.18 15.34
C ASP A 58 11.65 4.36 15.22
N LEU A 59 11.78 5.14 14.13
CA LEU A 59 10.94 6.34 13.97
C LEU A 59 9.46 5.98 13.79
N ASP A 60 9.17 4.86 13.11
CA ASP A 60 7.81 4.39 12.89
C ASP A 60 7.16 3.96 14.21
N GLY A 61 7.87 3.21 15.07
CA GLY A 61 7.39 2.82 16.40
C GLY A 61 7.21 4.01 17.36
N ARG A 62 8.13 4.97 17.32
CA ARG A 62 7.96 6.22 18.08
C ARG A 62 6.73 6.98 17.63
N GLY A 63 6.48 7.03 16.30
CA GLY A 63 5.28 7.64 15.73
C GLY A 63 4.00 6.97 16.23
N VAL A 64 3.95 5.63 16.25
CA VAL A 64 2.81 4.87 16.81
C VAL A 64 2.54 5.28 18.25
N ARG A 65 3.56 5.29 19.12
CA ARG A 65 3.40 5.67 20.54
C ARG A 65 2.88 7.11 20.71
N VAL A 66 3.37 8.05 19.91
CA VAL A 66 2.87 9.45 19.92
C VAL A 66 1.40 9.52 19.53
N LEU A 67 0.98 8.78 18.49
CA LEU A 67 -0.42 8.77 18.06
C LEU A 67 -1.33 8.05 19.07
N GLN A 68 -0.83 7.03 19.75
CA GLN A 68 -1.51 6.39 20.87
C GLN A 68 -1.80 7.37 22.00
N ASP A 69 -0.80 8.16 22.41
CA ASP A 69 -0.98 9.20 23.44
C ASP A 69 -2.00 10.26 23.02
N LEU A 70 -1.95 10.69 21.75
CA LEU A 70 -2.91 11.67 21.21
C LEU A 70 -4.33 11.09 21.18
N SER A 71 -4.50 9.84 20.72
CA SER A 71 -5.79 9.15 20.73
C SER A 71 -6.37 9.04 22.15
N THR A 72 -5.55 8.67 23.14
CA THR A 72 -5.99 8.62 24.55
C THR A 72 -6.40 10.00 25.07
N ARG A 73 -5.68 11.05 24.66
CA ARG A 73 -5.93 12.42 25.15
C ARG A 73 -7.19 13.05 24.56
N TYR A 74 -7.43 12.84 23.27
CA TYR A 74 -8.50 13.52 22.53
C TYR A 74 -9.76 12.67 22.37
N GLY A 75 -9.67 11.35 22.61
CA GLY A 75 -10.81 10.43 22.52
C GLY A 75 -11.28 10.22 21.08
N HIS A 76 -12.60 10.07 20.93
CA HIS A 76 -13.25 9.84 19.65
C HIS A 76 -13.38 11.12 18.82
N GLY A 77 -13.52 10.95 17.51
CA GLY A 77 -13.69 12.00 16.53
C GLY A 77 -12.37 12.55 15.96
N PRO A 78 -12.44 13.19 14.79
CA PRO A 78 -11.28 13.78 14.15
C PRO A 78 -10.69 14.94 14.96
N VAL A 79 -9.39 14.91 15.22
CA VAL A 79 -8.66 15.91 15.97
C VAL A 79 -8.16 17.01 15.05
N ARG A 80 -8.72 18.22 15.12
CA ARG A 80 -8.27 19.36 14.31
C ARG A 80 -6.85 19.77 14.68
N LEU A 81 -6.01 20.03 13.68
CA LEU A 81 -4.62 20.45 13.85
C LEU A 81 -4.45 21.96 13.62
N ARG A 82 -3.55 22.60 14.37
CA ARG A 82 -3.20 24.02 14.21
C ARG A 82 -2.12 24.18 13.13
N LEU A 83 -2.51 24.07 11.85
CA LEU A 83 -1.60 24.23 10.72
C LEU A 83 -1.80 25.59 10.04
N PRO A 84 -0.74 26.39 9.81
CA PRO A 84 -0.86 27.65 9.08
C PRO A 84 -1.35 27.42 7.64
N GLY A 85 -2.42 28.13 7.23
CA GLY A 85 -2.92 28.11 5.86
C GLY A 85 -3.56 26.79 5.38
N ARG A 86 -3.68 25.77 6.23
CA ARG A 86 -4.28 24.48 5.86
C ARG A 86 -5.17 23.94 6.99
N ARG A 87 -6.46 23.72 6.69
CA ARG A 87 -7.33 22.96 7.57
C ARG A 87 -7.00 21.48 7.49
N ALA A 88 -6.74 20.84 8.62
CA ALA A 88 -6.47 19.42 8.68
C ALA A 88 -7.00 18.82 9.97
N ALA A 89 -7.43 17.58 9.91
CA ALA A 89 -7.84 16.78 11.04
C ALA A 89 -7.16 15.41 11.00
N LEU A 90 -6.68 14.97 12.15
CA LEU A 90 -6.06 13.67 12.34
C LEU A 90 -7.14 12.68 12.78
N VAL A 91 -7.25 11.55 12.08
CA VAL A 91 -8.25 10.52 12.32
C VAL A 91 -7.56 9.35 13.03
N LEU A 92 -7.89 9.14 14.31
CA LEU A 92 -7.22 8.16 15.17
C LEU A 92 -8.16 7.03 15.62
N ASP A 93 -9.44 7.15 15.31
CA ASP A 93 -10.48 6.18 15.67
C ASP A 93 -10.88 5.33 14.44
N ALA A 94 -11.09 4.02 14.65
CA ALA A 94 -11.39 3.08 13.59
C ALA A 94 -12.79 3.27 12.99
N ASP A 95 -13.78 3.65 13.78
CA ASP A 95 -15.14 3.90 13.28
C ASP A 95 -15.21 5.17 12.44
N ASP A 96 -14.44 6.20 12.81
CA ASP A 96 -14.24 7.39 11.99
C ASP A 96 -13.59 7.05 10.64
N VAL A 97 -12.60 6.13 10.64
CA VAL A 97 -11.98 5.65 9.40
C VAL A 97 -12.99 4.94 8.51
N ARG A 98 -13.79 4.05 9.09
CA ARG A 98 -14.87 3.36 8.37
C ARG A 98 -15.81 4.36 7.72
N ARG A 99 -16.34 5.30 8.49
CA ARG A 99 -17.25 6.34 8.00
C ARG A 99 -16.65 7.12 6.83
N ILE A 100 -15.41 7.62 7.00
CA ILE A 100 -14.74 8.42 5.96
C ILE A 100 -14.53 7.62 4.67
N LEU A 101 -14.22 6.34 4.76
CA LEU A 101 -13.96 5.50 3.60
C LEU A 101 -15.25 5.06 2.92
N ASP A 102 -16.32 4.78 3.67
CA ASP A 102 -17.63 4.40 3.14
C ASP A 102 -18.33 5.58 2.46
N GLU A 103 -18.19 6.79 3.01
CA GLU A 103 -18.74 8.03 2.46
C GLU A 103 -17.77 8.69 1.42
N THR A 104 -16.81 7.92 0.85
CA THR A 104 -15.98 8.39 -0.28
C THR A 104 -16.72 8.11 -1.59
N PRO A 105 -16.76 9.01 -2.59
CA PRO A 105 -16.02 10.27 -2.70
C PRO A 105 -16.70 11.51 -2.10
N GLU A 106 -17.94 11.43 -1.71
CA GLU A 106 -18.72 12.54 -1.15
C GLU A 106 -19.27 12.16 0.23
N PRO A 107 -19.01 12.95 1.29
CA PRO A 107 -18.29 14.24 1.29
C PRO A 107 -16.77 14.12 1.43
N PHE A 108 -16.15 12.93 1.35
CA PHE A 108 -14.72 12.71 1.56
C PHE A 108 -13.99 12.39 0.25
N ALA A 109 -13.62 13.43 -0.48
CA ALA A 109 -12.94 13.28 -1.77
C ALA A 109 -11.52 12.69 -1.63
N PRO A 110 -11.14 11.72 -2.49
CA PRO A 110 -9.81 11.14 -2.46
C PRO A 110 -8.74 12.00 -3.15
N ASP A 111 -9.12 12.96 -4.01
CA ASP A 111 -8.24 13.80 -4.81
C ASP A 111 -7.81 15.08 -4.06
N THR A 112 -7.17 14.90 -2.92
CA THR A 112 -6.70 16.02 -2.09
C THR A 112 -5.70 16.91 -2.84
N TRP A 113 -5.54 18.17 -2.39
CA TRP A 113 -4.59 19.10 -2.98
C TRP A 113 -3.16 18.53 -3.01
N GLU A 114 -2.74 17.83 -1.96
CA GLU A 114 -1.42 17.19 -1.85
C GLU A 114 -1.24 16.12 -2.94
N LYS A 115 -2.25 15.28 -3.16
CA LYS A 115 -2.20 14.25 -4.21
C LYS A 115 -2.17 14.87 -5.61
N ARG A 116 -3.01 15.87 -5.88
CA ARG A 116 -3.00 16.56 -7.17
C ARG A 116 -1.65 17.19 -7.48
N LYS A 117 -0.95 17.73 -6.47
CA LYS A 117 0.40 18.28 -6.62
C LYS A 117 1.43 17.18 -6.90
N ALA A 118 1.43 16.12 -6.10
CA ALA A 118 2.42 15.04 -6.20
C ALA A 118 2.19 14.14 -7.42
N LEU A 119 1.02 13.53 -7.54
CA LEU A 119 0.72 12.56 -8.60
C LEU A 119 0.57 13.23 -9.97
N GLY A 120 0.13 14.48 -10.04
CA GLY A 120 0.05 15.26 -11.28
C GLY A 120 1.38 15.47 -12.01
N GLN A 121 2.52 15.08 -11.41
CA GLN A 121 3.81 15.05 -12.08
C GLN A 121 3.86 13.98 -13.18
N PHE A 122 3.22 12.83 -12.99
CA PHE A 122 3.28 11.70 -13.92
C PHE A 122 1.91 11.14 -14.35
N GLN A 123 0.82 11.43 -13.62
CA GLN A 123 -0.54 10.97 -13.93
C GLN A 123 -1.58 12.07 -13.70
N PRO A 124 -1.59 13.14 -14.51
CA PRO A 124 -2.47 14.29 -14.29
C PRO A 124 -3.96 13.96 -14.47
N HIS A 125 -4.30 12.89 -15.17
CA HIS A 125 -5.66 12.42 -15.42
C HIS A 125 -5.92 11.03 -14.80
N GLY A 126 -5.11 10.61 -13.80
CA GLY A 126 -5.36 9.38 -13.04
C GLY A 126 -6.56 9.52 -12.10
N VAL A 127 -7.18 8.40 -11.73
CA VAL A 127 -8.37 8.35 -10.83
C VAL A 127 -8.13 9.08 -9.50
N LEU A 128 -6.93 8.98 -8.92
CA LEU A 128 -6.60 9.54 -7.61
C LEU A 128 -6.46 11.07 -7.57
N VAL A 129 -6.43 11.71 -8.74
CA VAL A 129 -6.34 13.17 -8.90
C VAL A 129 -7.54 13.77 -9.64
N SER A 130 -8.53 12.93 -9.90
CA SER A 130 -9.77 13.29 -10.60
C SER A 130 -10.93 13.51 -9.63
N HIS A 131 -11.88 14.35 -10.02
CA HIS A 131 -13.07 14.70 -9.26
C HIS A 131 -14.33 14.50 -10.10
N GLY A 132 -15.50 14.36 -9.45
CA GLY A 132 -16.82 14.32 -10.10
C GLY A 132 -16.94 13.23 -11.16
N GLU A 133 -17.60 13.56 -12.27
CA GLU A 133 -17.91 12.66 -13.40
C GLU A 133 -16.63 12.06 -13.99
N ALA A 134 -15.61 12.89 -14.27
CA ALA A 134 -14.33 12.42 -14.81
C ALA A 134 -13.67 11.35 -13.90
N ARG A 135 -13.83 11.45 -12.58
CA ARG A 135 -13.38 10.39 -11.67
C ARG A 135 -14.21 9.13 -11.82
N ALA A 136 -15.52 9.25 -11.91
CA ALA A 136 -16.43 8.11 -12.03
C ALA A 136 -16.12 7.31 -13.31
N GLU A 137 -15.98 7.98 -14.45
CA GLU A 137 -15.65 7.34 -15.73
C GLU A 137 -14.27 6.66 -15.70
N ARG A 138 -13.25 7.37 -15.23
CA ARG A 138 -11.90 6.80 -15.09
C ARG A 138 -11.89 5.62 -14.11
N ARG A 139 -12.70 5.67 -13.06
CA ARG A 139 -12.83 4.58 -12.10
C ARG A 139 -13.44 3.35 -12.75
N ARG A 140 -14.58 3.48 -13.46
CA ARG A 140 -15.23 2.39 -14.21
C ARG A 140 -14.28 1.75 -15.22
N PHE A 141 -13.56 2.57 -15.98
CA PHE A 141 -12.56 2.09 -16.94
C PHE A 141 -11.47 1.26 -16.26
N ASN A 142 -10.89 1.77 -15.17
CA ASN A 142 -9.85 1.05 -14.43
C ASN A 142 -10.39 -0.28 -13.84
N GLU A 143 -11.61 -0.28 -13.30
CA GLU A 143 -12.22 -1.49 -12.75
C GLU A 143 -12.46 -2.55 -13.83
N ALA A 144 -12.89 -2.14 -15.02
CA ALA A 144 -13.11 -3.04 -16.15
C ALA A 144 -11.80 -3.64 -16.68
N VAL A 145 -10.74 -2.81 -16.83
CA VAL A 145 -9.43 -3.28 -17.31
C VAL A 145 -8.73 -4.16 -16.30
N LEU A 146 -8.81 -3.82 -15.00
CA LEU A 146 -8.17 -4.57 -13.91
C LEU A 146 -8.98 -5.78 -13.44
N ASP A 147 -10.15 -6.01 -14.03
CA ASP A 147 -11.07 -7.12 -13.71
C ASP A 147 -11.41 -7.17 -12.21
N THR A 148 -11.74 -5.99 -11.67
CA THR A 148 -11.91 -5.76 -10.22
C THR A 148 -12.97 -6.70 -9.63
N GLY A 149 -12.68 -7.31 -8.49
CA GLY A 149 -13.56 -8.21 -7.78
C GLY A 149 -13.39 -9.68 -8.14
N HIS A 150 -12.61 -10.01 -9.19
CA HIS A 150 -12.31 -11.38 -9.54
C HIS A 150 -10.94 -11.79 -8.96
N PRO A 151 -10.85 -12.86 -8.14
CA PRO A 151 -9.59 -13.33 -7.57
C PRO A 151 -8.54 -13.63 -8.62
N LEU A 152 -8.95 -14.16 -9.76
CA LEU A 152 -8.09 -14.40 -10.92
C LEU A 152 -8.58 -13.53 -12.08
N HIS A 153 -7.69 -12.70 -12.60
CA HIS A 153 -7.96 -11.85 -13.76
C HIS A 153 -8.28 -12.72 -14.99
N ARG A 154 -9.17 -12.27 -15.89
CA ARG A 154 -9.52 -13.01 -17.12
C ARG A 154 -8.30 -13.40 -17.99
N ASN A 155 -7.21 -12.63 -17.94
CA ASN A 155 -5.95 -12.93 -18.60
C ASN A 155 -4.94 -13.64 -17.67
N ALA A 156 -5.37 -14.17 -16.52
CA ALA A 156 -4.50 -14.79 -15.53
C ALA A 156 -3.58 -15.89 -16.09
N ALA A 157 -4.03 -16.63 -17.10
CA ALA A 157 -3.23 -17.69 -17.71
C ALA A 157 -1.94 -17.18 -18.39
N VAL A 158 -2.01 -16.02 -19.08
CA VAL A 158 -0.82 -15.40 -19.69
C VAL A 158 0.06 -14.78 -18.62
N MET A 159 -0.57 -14.11 -17.65
CA MET A 159 0.14 -13.48 -16.53
C MET A 159 0.87 -14.51 -15.65
N ALA A 160 0.25 -15.68 -15.37
CA ALA A 160 0.89 -16.77 -14.63
C ALA A 160 2.16 -17.28 -15.33
N ARG A 161 2.10 -17.47 -16.66
CA ARG A 161 3.28 -17.85 -17.44
C ARG A 161 4.38 -16.80 -17.40
N ALA A 162 4.03 -15.50 -17.49
CA ALA A 162 5.00 -14.43 -17.35
C ALA A 162 5.67 -14.45 -15.96
N VAL A 163 4.88 -14.63 -14.90
CA VAL A 163 5.38 -14.77 -13.52
C VAL A 163 6.29 -15.99 -13.42
N ALA A 164 5.86 -17.17 -13.92
CA ALA A 164 6.63 -18.40 -13.85
C ALA A 164 8.00 -18.27 -14.53
N GLN A 165 8.05 -17.67 -15.72
CA GLN A 165 9.29 -17.48 -16.48
C GLN A 165 10.28 -16.55 -15.75
N GLU A 166 9.81 -15.39 -15.25
CA GLU A 166 10.70 -14.44 -14.58
C GLU A 166 11.12 -14.94 -13.20
N ALA A 167 10.23 -15.61 -12.46
CA ALA A 167 10.57 -16.27 -11.21
C ALA A 167 11.54 -17.44 -11.43
N GLY A 168 11.43 -18.18 -12.54
CA GLY A 168 12.38 -19.23 -12.95
C GLY A 168 13.77 -18.67 -13.21
N VAL A 169 13.87 -17.53 -13.94
CA VAL A 169 15.15 -16.84 -14.16
C VAL A 169 15.78 -16.40 -12.84
N LEU A 170 14.98 -15.78 -11.96
CA LEU A 170 15.46 -15.37 -10.64
C LEU A 170 15.84 -16.58 -9.79
N GLY A 171 15.05 -17.66 -9.83
CA GLY A 171 15.34 -18.90 -9.13
C GLY A 171 16.67 -19.50 -9.52
N ALA A 172 16.99 -19.58 -10.82
CA ALA A 172 18.28 -20.05 -11.29
C ALA A 172 19.45 -19.12 -10.85
N GLU A 173 19.23 -17.81 -10.78
CA GLU A 173 20.20 -16.87 -10.21
C GLU A 173 20.41 -17.16 -8.72
N MET A 174 19.33 -17.35 -7.94
CA MET A 174 19.36 -17.69 -6.51
C MET A 174 20.10 -19.02 -6.25
N ASP A 175 19.82 -20.05 -7.03
CA ASP A 175 20.43 -21.37 -6.90
C ASP A 175 21.96 -21.31 -7.18
N ARG A 176 22.37 -20.46 -8.13
CA ARG A 176 23.77 -20.26 -8.49
C ARG A 176 24.54 -19.39 -7.50
N THR A 177 23.90 -18.35 -6.94
CA THR A 177 24.56 -17.39 -6.03
C THR A 177 24.47 -17.80 -4.56
N GLY A 178 23.50 -18.63 -4.20
CA GLY A 178 23.14 -18.96 -2.83
C GLY A 178 22.47 -17.83 -2.05
N GLU A 179 22.03 -16.78 -2.74
CA GLU A 179 21.49 -15.58 -2.11
C GLU A 179 20.32 -14.96 -2.91
N LEU A 180 19.43 -14.28 -2.17
CA LEU A 180 18.43 -13.37 -2.72
C LEU A 180 18.50 -12.05 -1.99
N ASP A 181 18.65 -10.96 -2.74
CA ASP A 181 18.59 -9.59 -2.24
C ASP A 181 17.54 -8.75 -2.96
N TRP A 182 17.38 -7.51 -2.51
CA TRP A 182 16.45 -6.57 -3.14
C TRP A 182 16.76 -6.33 -4.62
N ASP A 183 18.01 -6.18 -4.99
CA ASP A 183 18.36 -5.77 -6.35
C ASP A 183 18.13 -6.91 -7.36
N ALA A 184 18.39 -8.17 -7.00
CA ALA A 184 18.01 -9.34 -7.78
C ALA A 184 16.48 -9.48 -7.88
N PHE A 185 15.79 -9.39 -6.73
CA PHE A 185 14.34 -9.47 -6.66
C PHE A 185 13.66 -8.41 -7.52
N VAL A 186 14.03 -7.13 -7.38
CA VAL A 186 13.35 -6.02 -8.06
C VAL A 186 13.57 -6.03 -9.57
N ARG A 187 14.71 -6.53 -10.06
CA ARG A 187 14.92 -6.72 -11.50
C ARG A 187 13.92 -7.71 -12.12
N ALA A 188 13.76 -8.87 -11.49
CA ALA A 188 12.79 -9.87 -11.94
C ALA A 188 11.35 -9.37 -11.79
N TRP A 189 11.04 -8.73 -10.66
CA TRP A 189 9.73 -8.13 -10.40
C TRP A 189 9.30 -7.13 -11.47
N TRP A 190 10.17 -6.20 -11.88
CA TRP A 190 9.85 -5.23 -12.91
C TRP A 190 9.68 -5.86 -14.30
N ARG A 191 10.34 -6.99 -14.59
CA ARG A 191 10.07 -7.76 -15.81
C ARG A 191 8.66 -8.35 -15.78
N VAL A 192 8.25 -8.95 -14.66
CA VAL A 192 6.87 -9.41 -14.47
C VAL A 192 5.89 -8.26 -14.68
N VAL A 193 6.11 -7.12 -14.03
CA VAL A 193 5.22 -5.96 -14.09
C VAL A 193 5.05 -5.44 -15.52
N ARG A 194 6.15 -5.25 -16.25
CA ARG A 194 6.08 -4.77 -17.64
C ARG A 194 5.31 -5.74 -18.52
N ARG A 195 5.55 -7.04 -18.37
CA ARG A 195 4.84 -8.08 -19.13
C ARG A 195 3.36 -8.13 -18.82
N VAL A 196 2.99 -8.08 -17.55
CA VAL A 196 1.59 -8.08 -17.12
C VAL A 196 0.85 -6.83 -17.63
N VAL A 197 1.48 -5.66 -17.54
CA VAL A 197 0.83 -4.40 -17.90
C VAL A 197 0.85 -4.14 -19.40
N LEU A 198 1.98 -4.38 -20.07
CA LEU A 198 2.23 -3.91 -21.44
C LEU A 198 2.46 -5.05 -22.45
N GLY A 199 2.67 -6.28 -21.98
CA GLY A 199 2.96 -7.44 -22.83
C GLY A 199 4.43 -7.84 -22.87
N ASP A 200 4.72 -8.95 -23.51
CA ASP A 200 6.05 -9.57 -23.55
C ASP A 200 7.11 -8.67 -24.21
N GLY A 201 6.74 -7.90 -25.22
CA GLY A 201 7.62 -6.94 -25.89
C GLY A 201 8.09 -5.79 -25.01
N ALA A 202 7.45 -5.58 -23.84
CA ALA A 202 7.90 -4.61 -22.84
C ALA A 202 8.86 -5.19 -21.80
N ARG A 203 9.14 -6.52 -21.83
CA ARG A 203 9.93 -7.24 -20.83
C ARG A 203 11.22 -6.51 -20.41
N ASP A 204 12.00 -6.12 -21.40
CA ASP A 204 13.31 -5.50 -21.21
C ASP A 204 13.31 -3.99 -21.50
N ASP A 205 12.12 -3.36 -21.55
CA ASP A 205 11.99 -1.90 -21.66
C ASP A 205 12.26 -1.19 -20.32
N HIS A 206 13.54 -1.22 -19.92
CA HIS A 206 14.00 -0.56 -18.68
C HIS A 206 13.83 0.95 -18.74
N ASP A 207 14.02 1.57 -19.91
CA ASP A 207 13.90 3.02 -20.08
C ASP A 207 12.52 3.55 -19.68
N LEU A 208 11.45 2.80 -19.97
CA LEU A 208 10.09 3.17 -19.60
C LEU A 208 9.95 3.25 -18.07
N THR A 209 10.40 2.23 -17.35
CA THR A 209 10.33 2.19 -15.87
C THR A 209 11.30 3.16 -15.20
N ASP A 210 12.44 3.44 -15.85
CA ASP A 210 13.40 4.45 -15.39
C ASP A 210 12.85 5.87 -15.53
N GLU A 211 12.19 6.19 -16.64
CA GLU A 211 11.53 7.49 -16.82
C GLU A 211 10.41 7.69 -15.79
N LEU A 212 9.61 6.64 -15.52
CA LEU A 212 8.61 6.68 -14.46
C LEU A 212 9.26 6.92 -13.09
N THR A 213 10.34 6.22 -12.79
CA THR A 213 11.09 6.38 -11.52
C THR A 213 11.62 7.80 -11.35
N ARG A 214 12.14 8.41 -12.43
CA ARG A 214 12.61 9.82 -12.41
C ARG A 214 11.46 10.81 -12.21
N LEU A 215 10.28 10.55 -12.79
CA LEU A 215 9.06 11.35 -12.59
C LEU A 215 8.55 11.24 -11.15
N ARG A 216 8.55 10.03 -10.58
CA ARG A 216 8.15 9.76 -9.19
C ARG A 216 9.10 10.40 -8.18
N ASN A 217 10.42 10.35 -8.43
CA ASN A 217 11.40 11.06 -7.61
C ASN A 217 11.18 12.57 -7.62
N ALA A 218 10.84 13.15 -8.77
CA ALA A 218 10.46 14.56 -8.87
C ALA A 218 9.15 14.87 -8.13
N ALA A 219 8.20 13.92 -8.10
CA ALA A 219 6.93 14.05 -7.39
C ALA A 219 7.10 14.20 -5.86
N ASN A 220 8.12 13.60 -5.26
CA ASN A 220 8.47 13.84 -3.85
C ASN A 220 8.82 15.30 -3.54
N TRP A 221 9.17 16.09 -4.56
CA TRP A 221 9.54 17.50 -4.47
C TRP A 221 8.55 18.43 -5.19
N SER A 222 7.35 17.95 -5.45
CA SER A 222 6.31 18.60 -6.25
C SER A 222 5.86 19.97 -5.71
N PHE A 223 6.08 20.23 -4.43
CA PHE A 223 5.80 21.53 -3.80
C PHE A 223 6.86 22.59 -4.12
N LEU A 224 8.08 22.16 -4.47
CA LEU A 224 9.25 23.00 -4.70
C LEU A 224 9.69 23.02 -6.17
N LEU A 225 9.45 21.94 -6.91
CA LEU A 225 9.93 21.79 -8.27
C LEU A 225 8.81 21.91 -9.30
N PRO A 226 9.07 22.53 -10.46
CA PRO A 226 8.11 22.62 -11.55
C PRO A 226 7.82 21.26 -12.18
N ARG A 227 6.69 21.14 -12.86
CA ARG A 227 6.30 19.93 -13.60
C ARG A 227 7.26 19.66 -14.75
N ARG A 228 7.75 18.43 -14.85
CA ARG A 228 8.67 17.97 -15.90
C ARG A 228 7.93 17.52 -17.15
N ARG A 229 7.24 18.44 -17.82
CA ARG A 229 6.32 18.15 -18.93
C ARG A 229 6.97 17.35 -20.05
N ALA A 230 8.13 17.78 -20.55
CA ALA A 230 8.83 17.10 -21.66
C ALA A 230 9.19 15.64 -21.30
N ARG A 231 9.60 15.36 -20.05
CA ARG A 231 9.87 14.00 -19.59
C ARG A 231 8.60 13.16 -19.54
N ARG A 232 7.52 13.73 -19.03
CA ARG A 232 6.23 13.04 -19.00
C ARG A 232 5.73 12.71 -20.41
N GLU A 233 5.89 13.61 -21.38
CA GLU A 233 5.45 13.34 -22.76
C GLU A 233 6.28 12.23 -23.41
N ARG A 234 7.59 12.15 -23.16
CA ARG A 234 8.41 11.00 -23.63
C ARG A 234 7.93 9.68 -23.00
N PHE A 235 7.67 9.69 -21.69
CA PHE A 235 7.12 8.51 -21.03
C PHE A 235 5.75 8.12 -21.61
N ARG A 236 4.85 9.08 -21.84
CA ARG A 236 3.54 8.84 -22.44
C ARG A 236 3.65 8.30 -23.87
N ALA A 237 4.55 8.85 -24.68
CA ALA A 237 4.78 8.34 -26.05
C ALA A 237 5.18 6.86 -26.03
N ARG A 238 6.09 6.49 -25.11
CA ARG A 238 6.53 5.10 -24.97
C ARG A 238 5.42 4.17 -24.47
N VAL A 239 4.59 4.63 -23.52
CA VAL A 239 3.39 3.89 -23.11
C VAL A 239 2.46 3.68 -24.30
N ARG A 240 2.20 4.73 -25.13
CA ARG A 240 1.32 4.65 -26.30
C ARG A 240 1.79 3.59 -27.29
N GLU A 241 3.09 3.52 -27.58
CA GLU A 241 3.67 2.50 -28.47
C GLU A 241 3.36 1.07 -28.00
N HIS A 242 3.36 0.81 -26.69
CA HIS A 242 2.97 -0.49 -26.14
C HIS A 242 1.45 -0.71 -26.21
N LEU A 243 0.64 0.33 -25.97
CA LEU A 243 -0.82 0.23 -26.07
C LEU A 243 -1.28 -0.01 -27.51
N GLU A 244 -0.62 0.59 -28.49
CA GLU A 244 -0.91 0.37 -29.93
C GLU A 244 -0.61 -1.08 -30.36
N ARG A 245 0.39 -1.73 -29.75
CA ARG A 245 0.66 -3.16 -29.97
C ARG A 245 -0.40 -4.06 -29.36
N ALA A 246 -1.02 -3.65 -28.25
CA ALA A 246 -2.09 -4.35 -27.54
C ALA A 246 -1.79 -5.86 -27.39
N GLU A 247 -0.60 -6.19 -26.93
CA GLU A 247 -0.13 -7.58 -26.90
C GLU A 247 -1.08 -8.51 -26.12
N PRO A 248 -1.42 -9.69 -26.68
CA PRO A 248 -2.41 -10.60 -26.09
C PRO A 248 -2.08 -11.02 -24.66
N GLY A 249 -3.08 -11.00 -23.79
CA GLY A 249 -2.97 -11.40 -22.39
C GLY A 249 -2.44 -10.33 -21.44
N SER A 250 -2.07 -9.14 -21.95
CA SER A 250 -1.65 -8.00 -21.16
C SER A 250 -2.83 -7.09 -20.75
N LEU A 251 -2.58 -6.14 -19.84
CA LEU A 251 -3.54 -5.06 -19.58
C LEU A 251 -3.65 -4.11 -20.80
N ALA A 252 -2.62 -3.99 -21.63
CA ALA A 252 -2.70 -3.23 -22.87
C ALA A 252 -3.76 -3.80 -23.84
N GLU A 253 -3.87 -5.13 -23.96
CA GLU A 253 -4.98 -5.76 -24.69
C GLU A 253 -6.33 -5.41 -24.07
N MET A 254 -6.42 -5.45 -22.75
CA MET A 254 -7.66 -5.11 -22.04
C MET A 254 -8.07 -3.66 -22.29
N ILE A 255 -7.11 -2.73 -22.32
CA ILE A 255 -7.35 -1.34 -22.71
C ILE A 255 -7.94 -1.26 -24.11
N ALA A 256 -7.35 -1.95 -25.09
CA ALA A 256 -7.82 -1.92 -26.47
C ALA A 256 -9.25 -2.47 -26.64
N ARG A 257 -9.66 -3.39 -25.76
CA ARG A 257 -11.00 -4.00 -25.76
C ARG A 257 -12.03 -3.29 -24.88
N THR A 258 -11.60 -2.40 -23.99
CA THR A 258 -12.49 -1.71 -23.05
C THR A 258 -12.94 -0.37 -23.65
N PRO A 259 -14.24 -0.15 -23.86
CA PRO A 259 -14.72 1.15 -24.27
C PRO A 259 -14.31 2.25 -23.28
N ALA A 260 -13.78 3.32 -23.80
CA ALA A 260 -13.37 4.48 -23.02
C ALA A 260 -14.27 5.66 -23.33
N ASP A 261 -14.78 6.30 -22.27
CA ASP A 261 -15.45 7.58 -22.37
C ASP A 261 -14.45 8.67 -22.82
N PRO A 262 -14.88 9.74 -23.55
CA PRO A 262 -14.00 10.84 -23.94
C PRO A 262 -13.22 11.50 -22.79
N GLU A 263 -13.73 11.44 -21.56
CA GLU A 263 -13.04 11.92 -20.36
C GLU A 263 -11.91 11.00 -19.88
N VAL A 264 -11.80 9.79 -20.45
CA VAL A 264 -10.76 8.81 -20.13
C VAL A 264 -9.67 8.85 -21.18
N ASP A 265 -8.48 9.28 -20.80
CA ASP A 265 -7.26 9.01 -21.57
C ASP A 265 -6.64 7.69 -21.09
N PRO A 266 -6.69 6.59 -21.87
CA PRO A 266 -6.16 5.29 -21.45
C PRO A 266 -4.66 5.32 -21.17
N VAL A 267 -3.88 6.13 -21.90
CA VAL A 267 -2.44 6.29 -21.68
C VAL A 267 -2.15 6.85 -20.29
N ASP A 268 -2.99 7.75 -19.79
CA ASP A 268 -2.83 8.37 -18.45
C ASP A 268 -3.29 7.48 -17.29
N GLN A 269 -3.90 6.30 -17.56
CA GLN A 269 -4.23 5.32 -16.50
C GLN A 269 -3.06 4.38 -16.22
N VAL A 270 -2.25 4.05 -17.21
CA VAL A 270 -1.10 3.13 -17.09
C VAL A 270 -0.05 3.57 -16.05
N PRO A 271 0.32 4.86 -15.93
CA PRO A 271 1.27 5.31 -14.91
C PRO A 271 0.88 4.92 -13.49
N GLN A 272 -0.43 4.91 -13.16
CA GLN A 272 -0.92 4.49 -11.85
C GLN A 272 -0.70 2.99 -11.61
N TRP A 273 -0.91 2.15 -12.62
CA TRP A 273 -0.73 0.71 -12.49
C TRP A 273 0.74 0.35 -12.31
N LEU A 274 1.61 0.89 -13.15
CA LEU A 274 3.07 0.73 -13.00
C LEU A 274 3.55 1.26 -11.64
N PHE A 275 3.02 2.42 -11.21
CA PHE A 275 3.33 2.99 -9.89
C PHE A 275 2.90 2.06 -8.76
N ALA A 276 1.72 1.44 -8.84
CA ALA A 276 1.19 0.58 -7.79
C ALA A 276 1.99 -0.71 -7.59
N TYR A 277 2.65 -1.20 -8.63
CA TYR A 277 3.48 -2.40 -8.56
C TYR A 277 4.84 -2.21 -7.87
N ASP A 278 5.36 -0.98 -7.78
CA ASP A 278 6.61 -0.70 -7.05
C ASP A 278 6.48 -1.00 -5.54
N PRO A 279 5.49 -0.43 -4.82
CA PRO A 279 5.24 -0.81 -3.44
C PRO A 279 4.84 -2.29 -3.29
N ALA A 280 4.20 -2.91 -4.28
CA ALA A 280 3.86 -4.33 -4.24
C ALA A 280 5.10 -5.23 -4.20
N GLY A 281 6.17 -4.87 -4.91
CA GLY A 281 7.46 -5.57 -4.84
C GLY A 281 8.07 -5.50 -3.42
N ALA A 282 8.03 -4.33 -2.79
CA ALA A 282 8.50 -4.18 -1.41
C ALA A 282 7.66 -5.00 -0.41
N VAL A 283 6.35 -5.05 -0.60
CA VAL A 283 5.45 -5.89 0.20
C VAL A 283 5.77 -7.37 0.01
N ALA A 284 5.95 -7.82 -1.24
CA ALA A 284 6.23 -9.23 -1.54
C ALA A 284 7.55 -9.69 -0.89
N LEU A 285 8.62 -8.89 -0.96
CA LEU A 285 9.89 -9.26 -0.33
C LEU A 285 9.82 -9.24 1.20
N ARG A 286 9.08 -8.31 1.80
CA ARG A 286 8.80 -8.31 3.24
C ARG A 286 7.95 -9.51 3.66
N ALA A 287 6.95 -9.89 2.85
CA ALA A 287 6.13 -11.08 3.06
C ALA A 287 6.99 -12.35 3.05
N LEU A 288 7.91 -12.46 2.10
CA LEU A 288 8.88 -13.56 2.04
C LEU A 288 9.78 -13.62 3.28
N ALA A 289 10.33 -12.45 3.68
CA ALA A 289 11.16 -12.37 4.88
C ALA A 289 10.39 -12.76 6.15
N ALA A 290 9.14 -12.31 6.29
CA ALA A 290 8.27 -12.67 7.40
C ALA A 290 7.95 -14.17 7.42
N LEU A 291 7.61 -14.76 6.27
CA LEU A 291 7.36 -16.21 6.15
C LEU A 291 8.59 -17.02 6.58
N VAL A 292 9.76 -16.67 6.05
CA VAL A 292 11.00 -17.40 6.35
C VAL A 292 11.36 -17.28 7.84
N ALA A 293 11.06 -16.16 8.48
CA ALA A 293 11.26 -15.98 9.91
C ALA A 293 10.22 -16.76 10.78
N HIS A 294 9.10 -17.25 10.21
CA HIS A 294 8.04 -17.95 10.93
C HIS A 294 7.85 -19.38 10.38
N PRO A 295 8.60 -20.39 10.86
CA PRO A 295 8.64 -21.73 10.27
C PRO A 295 7.27 -22.41 10.13
N ALA A 296 6.37 -22.23 11.10
CA ALA A 296 5.03 -22.80 11.03
C ALA A 296 4.20 -22.22 9.87
N GLU A 297 4.27 -20.90 9.64
CA GLU A 297 3.57 -20.26 8.52
C GLU A 297 4.24 -20.61 7.18
N LEU A 298 5.56 -20.75 7.15
CA LEU A 298 6.30 -21.20 5.96
C LEU A 298 5.89 -22.64 5.56
N THR A 299 5.73 -23.53 6.55
CA THR A 299 5.26 -24.90 6.30
C THR A 299 3.87 -24.90 5.69
N ARG A 300 2.92 -24.16 6.29
CA ARG A 300 1.56 -24.04 5.77
C ARG A 300 1.51 -23.43 4.35
N ALA A 301 2.37 -22.46 4.06
CA ALA A 301 2.47 -21.89 2.72
C ALA A 301 3.03 -22.89 1.70
N ARG A 302 3.99 -23.73 2.09
CA ARG A 302 4.51 -24.82 1.26
C ARG A 302 3.46 -25.91 1.02
N GLU A 303 2.67 -26.28 2.04
CA GLU A 303 1.55 -27.20 1.91
C GLU A 303 0.50 -26.68 0.93
N GLU A 304 0.17 -25.38 0.97
CA GLU A 304 -0.73 -24.78 -0.03
C GLU A 304 -0.16 -24.87 -1.45
N ILE A 305 1.12 -24.65 -1.64
CA ILE A 305 1.80 -24.75 -2.93
C ILE A 305 1.75 -26.21 -3.43
N GLY A 306 2.11 -27.19 -2.57
CA GLY A 306 2.09 -28.61 -2.88
C GLY A 306 2.62 -28.92 -4.28
N ASP A 307 1.92 -29.81 -4.99
CA ASP A 307 2.25 -30.23 -6.37
C ASP A 307 1.51 -29.43 -7.46
N ARG A 308 0.90 -28.27 -7.11
CA ARG A 308 0.15 -27.45 -8.07
C ARG A 308 1.01 -27.04 -9.24
N ASP A 309 0.45 -27.04 -10.44
CA ASP A 309 1.12 -26.45 -11.60
C ASP A 309 1.09 -24.91 -11.49
N LEU A 310 2.19 -24.32 -11.06
CA LEU A 310 2.33 -22.86 -10.88
C LEU A 310 2.43 -22.10 -12.21
N ALA A 311 2.62 -22.77 -13.35
CA ALA A 311 2.53 -22.11 -14.66
C ALA A 311 1.08 -21.81 -15.06
N LEU A 312 0.12 -22.45 -14.39
CA LEU A 312 -1.30 -22.17 -14.51
C LEU A 312 -1.76 -21.20 -13.41
N PRO A 313 -2.85 -20.45 -13.65
CA PRO A 313 -3.41 -19.57 -12.63
C PRO A 313 -3.82 -20.38 -11.38
N GLN A 314 -3.29 -20.00 -10.24
CA GLN A 314 -3.64 -20.59 -8.96
C GLN A 314 -4.22 -19.52 -8.03
N ASP A 315 -5.32 -19.82 -7.39
CA ASP A 315 -5.73 -19.08 -6.20
C ASP A 315 -4.98 -19.67 -5.00
N LEU A 316 -4.18 -18.83 -4.35
CA LEU A 316 -3.30 -19.18 -3.24
C LEU A 316 -3.70 -18.34 -2.01
N PRO A 317 -4.83 -18.67 -1.35
CA PRO A 317 -5.40 -17.85 -0.29
C PRO A 317 -4.44 -17.59 0.88
N ARG A 318 -3.61 -18.56 1.28
CA ARG A 318 -2.63 -18.38 2.35
C ARG A 318 -1.50 -17.43 1.95
N LEU A 319 -0.96 -17.57 0.75
CA LEU A 319 0.05 -16.64 0.26
C LEU A 319 -0.54 -15.24 0.02
N ARG A 320 -1.78 -15.12 -0.41
CA ARG A 320 -2.50 -13.84 -0.47
C ARG A 320 -2.68 -13.22 0.92
N ALA A 321 -3.07 -14.03 1.91
CA ALA A 321 -3.18 -13.64 3.31
C ALA A 321 -1.82 -13.16 3.86
N THR A 322 -0.74 -13.86 3.52
CA THR A 322 0.64 -13.46 3.84
C THR A 322 1.00 -12.08 3.27
N VAL A 323 0.62 -11.82 2.03
CA VAL A 323 0.83 -10.49 1.39
C VAL A 323 0.02 -9.41 2.10
N LEU A 324 -1.26 -9.68 2.40
CA LEU A 324 -2.13 -8.76 3.16
C LEU A 324 -1.56 -8.44 4.53
N GLU A 325 -1.04 -9.45 5.22
CA GLU A 325 -0.42 -9.32 6.52
C GLU A 325 0.87 -8.46 6.47
N SER A 326 1.67 -8.65 5.42
CA SER A 326 2.83 -7.77 5.17
C SER A 326 2.42 -6.31 4.95
N VAL A 327 1.31 -6.05 4.23
CA VAL A 327 0.78 -4.68 4.05
C VAL A 327 0.26 -4.12 5.37
N ARG A 328 -0.39 -4.94 6.20
CA ARG A 328 -0.85 -4.53 7.52
C ARG A 328 0.32 -4.12 8.41
N LEU A 329 1.30 -4.98 8.52
CA LEU A 329 2.48 -4.77 9.39
C LEU A 329 3.34 -3.58 8.93
N TRP A 330 3.55 -3.44 7.63
CA TRP A 330 4.44 -2.43 7.03
C TRP A 330 3.79 -1.75 5.83
N PRO A 331 2.76 -0.90 6.06
CA PRO A 331 1.97 -0.33 5.00
C PRO A 331 2.81 0.55 4.07
N THR A 332 2.67 0.30 2.78
CA THR A 332 3.34 1.10 1.74
C THR A 332 2.63 2.43 1.48
N THR A 333 1.36 2.51 1.87
CA THR A 333 0.58 3.75 1.93
C THR A 333 0.30 4.08 3.41
N PRO A 334 1.29 4.60 4.14
CA PRO A 334 1.17 4.80 5.58
C PRO A 334 0.17 5.92 5.96
N LEU A 335 -0.17 6.77 5.00
CA LEU A 335 -1.13 7.86 5.16
C LEU A 335 -2.20 7.75 4.07
N LEU A 336 -3.46 7.49 4.45
CA LEU A 336 -4.60 7.73 3.59
C LEU A 336 -5.06 9.18 3.78
N LEU A 337 -5.28 9.87 2.67
CA LEU A 337 -5.75 11.25 2.67
C LEU A 337 -7.12 11.33 2.01
N ARG A 338 -8.02 12.09 2.65
CA ARG A 338 -9.29 12.55 2.07
C ARG A 338 -9.43 14.05 2.29
N GLU A 339 -10.33 14.70 1.58
CA GLU A 339 -10.64 16.11 1.76
C GLU A 339 -12.14 16.30 1.80
N THR A 340 -12.66 17.05 2.76
CA THR A 340 -14.10 17.34 2.83
C THR A 340 -14.50 18.27 1.68
N THR A 341 -15.55 17.90 0.92
CA THR A 341 -16.07 18.70 -0.19
C THR A 341 -17.09 19.75 0.27
N ARG A 342 -17.73 19.51 1.42
CA ARG A 342 -18.68 20.37 2.10
C ARG A 342 -18.49 20.29 3.61
N PRO A 343 -19.13 21.15 4.42
CA PRO A 343 -19.14 20.97 5.87
C PRO A 343 -19.72 19.62 6.28
N VAL A 344 -19.08 18.96 7.26
CA VAL A 344 -19.44 17.62 7.73
C VAL A 344 -19.61 17.62 9.23
N ARG A 345 -20.76 17.15 9.70
CA ARG A 345 -21.05 17.01 11.13
C ARG A 345 -20.48 15.73 11.70
N TRP A 346 -19.93 15.83 12.89
CA TRP A 346 -19.52 14.76 13.78
C TRP A 346 -20.22 14.93 15.14
N ASP A 347 -20.21 13.87 15.95
CA ASP A 347 -20.59 14.01 17.35
C ASP A 347 -19.65 15.03 18.00
N GLY A 348 -20.18 16.11 18.53
CA GLY A 348 -19.40 17.18 19.16
C GLY A 348 -19.00 18.34 18.26
N GLY A 349 -19.36 18.37 16.96
CA GLY A 349 -19.09 19.55 16.13
C GLY A 349 -19.09 19.35 14.63
N GLU A 350 -18.53 20.32 13.91
CA GLU A 350 -18.52 20.33 12.45
C GLU A 350 -17.10 20.56 11.92
N LEU A 351 -16.74 19.87 10.84
CA LEU A 351 -15.58 20.16 10.02
C LEU A 351 -15.97 20.99 8.81
N ASP A 352 -15.24 22.05 8.56
CA ASP A 352 -15.41 22.86 7.36
C ASP A 352 -15.07 22.10 6.08
N ALA A 353 -15.60 22.56 4.95
CA ALA A 353 -15.15 22.15 3.63
C ALA A 353 -13.63 22.39 3.45
N ARG A 354 -13.00 21.59 2.60
CA ARG A 354 -11.55 21.63 2.32
C ARG A 354 -10.68 21.33 3.55
N THR A 355 -11.19 20.53 4.49
CA THR A 355 -10.40 19.98 5.59
C THR A 355 -9.74 18.68 5.14
N ALA A 356 -8.42 18.62 5.22
CA ALA A 356 -7.67 17.40 4.95
C ALA A 356 -7.84 16.41 6.11
N MET A 357 -8.40 15.24 5.82
CA MET A 357 -8.51 14.12 6.76
C MET A 357 -7.26 13.26 6.62
N ILE A 358 -6.45 13.22 7.67
CA ILE A 358 -5.18 12.45 7.71
C ILE A 358 -5.43 11.17 8.49
N ILE A 359 -5.41 10.03 7.80
CA ILE A 359 -5.64 8.69 8.36
C ILE A 359 -4.29 7.96 8.40
N PRO A 360 -3.66 7.83 9.58
CA PRO A 360 -2.35 7.19 9.74
C PRO A 360 -2.50 5.66 9.82
N THR A 361 -2.48 4.97 8.68
CA THR A 361 -2.69 3.52 8.61
C THR A 361 -1.63 2.72 9.36
N TRP A 362 -0.35 3.17 9.36
CA TRP A 362 0.72 2.48 10.11
C TRP A 362 0.48 2.48 11.62
N TYR A 363 -0.23 3.48 12.16
CA TYR A 363 -0.67 3.51 13.56
C TYR A 363 -1.86 2.59 13.77
N LEU A 364 -2.94 2.78 12.98
CA LEU A 364 -4.18 2.02 13.12
C LEU A 364 -3.94 0.50 13.04
N HIS A 365 -3.14 0.06 12.07
CA HIS A 365 -2.81 -1.35 11.88
C HIS A 365 -1.95 -1.94 13.00
N ARG A 366 -1.27 -1.11 13.77
CA ARG A 366 -0.28 -1.50 14.78
C ARG A 366 -0.64 -1.02 16.21
N ASP A 367 -1.88 -0.58 16.44
CA ASP A 367 -2.30 -0.14 17.77
C ASP A 367 -2.56 -1.34 18.71
N GLY A 368 -1.54 -1.68 19.49
CA GLY A 368 -1.61 -2.77 20.47
C GLY A 368 -2.56 -2.54 21.65
N ARG A 369 -3.19 -1.36 21.74
CA ARG A 369 -4.22 -1.09 22.77
C ARG A 369 -5.58 -1.65 22.34
N THR A 370 -5.84 -1.70 21.04
CA THR A 370 -7.09 -2.22 20.47
C THR A 370 -6.95 -3.65 19.94
N ARG A 371 -5.70 -4.08 19.64
CA ARG A 371 -5.39 -5.39 19.04
C ARG A 371 -4.23 -6.06 19.77
N ALA A 372 -4.47 -7.17 20.43
CA ALA A 372 -3.43 -7.93 21.13
C ALA A 372 -2.35 -8.52 20.17
N ASP A 373 -2.73 -8.81 18.93
CA ASP A 373 -1.89 -9.35 17.85
C ASP A 373 -1.25 -8.28 16.95
N ALA A 374 -1.44 -6.99 17.25
CA ALA A 374 -1.01 -5.87 16.41
C ALA A 374 0.44 -5.98 15.92
N ASN A 375 1.33 -6.56 16.74
CA ASN A 375 2.76 -6.68 16.47
C ASN A 375 3.20 -8.12 16.18
N ARG A 376 2.28 -9.02 15.83
CA ARG A 376 2.58 -10.40 15.44
C ARG A 376 2.32 -10.60 13.96
N PHE A 377 2.98 -11.61 13.38
CA PHE A 377 2.72 -12.07 12.02
C PHE A 377 1.66 -13.16 12.07
N ASP A 378 0.45 -12.83 11.68
CA ASP A 378 -0.70 -13.74 11.68
C ASP A 378 -1.50 -13.63 10.37
N PRO A 379 -1.10 -14.37 9.32
CA PRO A 379 -1.88 -14.44 8.09
C PRO A 379 -3.27 -15.07 8.27
N GLN A 380 -3.49 -15.85 9.35
CA GLN A 380 -4.75 -16.58 9.56
C GLN A 380 -5.94 -15.64 9.68
N GLN A 381 -5.77 -14.46 10.31
CA GLN A 381 -6.84 -13.47 10.45
C GLN A 381 -7.47 -13.00 9.12
N TRP A 382 -6.75 -13.16 8.01
CA TRP A 382 -7.24 -12.83 6.66
C TRP A 382 -8.01 -13.99 6.02
N LEU A 383 -7.81 -15.21 6.49
CA LEU A 383 -8.47 -16.42 6.00
C LEU A 383 -9.80 -16.68 6.71
N ASP A 384 -9.88 -16.36 7.99
CA ASP A 384 -11.09 -16.56 8.81
C ASP A 384 -12.07 -15.37 8.78
N GLY A 385 -11.69 -14.27 8.14
CA GLY A 385 -12.54 -13.10 7.97
C GLY A 385 -12.38 -12.03 9.07
N ALA A 386 -11.71 -12.32 10.17
CA ALA A 386 -11.59 -11.39 11.30
C ALA A 386 -10.94 -10.04 10.91
N ALA A 387 -9.92 -10.08 10.04
CA ALA A 387 -9.26 -8.87 9.57
C ALA A 387 -10.13 -8.01 8.64
N GLN A 388 -11.09 -8.60 7.92
CA GLN A 388 -12.01 -7.88 7.05
C GLN A 388 -13.09 -7.13 7.83
N GLU A 389 -13.44 -7.60 9.01
CA GLU A 389 -14.44 -6.99 9.89
C GLU A 389 -13.86 -5.83 10.70
N ASP A 390 -12.54 -5.77 10.88
CA ASP A 390 -11.86 -4.73 11.64
C ASP A 390 -11.71 -3.44 10.82
N PRO A 391 -12.40 -2.35 11.20
CA PRO A 391 -12.35 -1.08 10.46
C PRO A 391 -10.99 -0.38 10.54
N ALA A 392 -10.13 -0.76 11.48
CA ALA A 392 -8.77 -0.25 11.55
C ALA A 392 -7.89 -0.81 10.44
N LEU A 393 -8.24 -1.98 9.87
CA LEU A 393 -7.42 -2.68 8.88
C LEU A 393 -7.83 -2.36 7.45
N VAL A 394 -7.11 -1.44 6.83
CA VAL A 394 -7.41 -0.91 5.49
C VAL A 394 -6.20 -1.01 4.53
N PRO A 395 -5.59 -2.20 4.34
CA PRO A 395 -4.34 -2.35 3.58
C PRO A 395 -4.46 -1.89 2.11
N PHE A 396 -5.64 -2.01 1.51
CA PHE A 396 -5.97 -1.55 0.17
C PHE A 396 -7.06 -0.47 0.16
N SER A 397 -7.17 0.31 1.26
CA SER A 397 -8.30 1.20 1.52
C SER A 397 -9.62 0.41 1.61
N ALA A 398 -10.75 1.09 1.79
CA ALA A 398 -12.07 0.47 1.89
C ALA A 398 -13.13 1.31 1.19
N GLY A 399 -14.40 0.86 1.23
CA GLY A 399 -15.53 1.51 0.62
C GLY A 399 -15.37 1.73 -0.89
N PRO A 400 -16.05 2.71 -1.48
CA PRO A 400 -15.95 3.03 -2.91
C PRO A 400 -14.56 3.51 -3.35
N GLY A 401 -13.70 3.83 -2.37
CA GLY A 401 -12.29 4.21 -2.58
C GLY A 401 -11.31 3.04 -2.52
N ARG A 402 -11.76 1.78 -2.40
CA ARG A 402 -10.90 0.59 -2.38
C ARG A 402 -10.04 0.50 -3.63
N CYS A 403 -8.81 -0.05 -3.50
CA CYS A 403 -7.92 -0.26 -4.63
C CYS A 403 -8.53 -1.21 -5.67
N PRO A 404 -8.71 -0.77 -6.93
CA PRO A 404 -9.32 -1.61 -7.97
C PRO A 404 -8.40 -2.76 -8.41
N GLY A 405 -7.07 -2.59 -8.27
CA GLY A 405 -6.09 -3.61 -8.63
C GLY A 405 -5.72 -4.57 -7.49
N ARG A 406 -6.49 -4.60 -6.38
CA ARG A 406 -6.17 -5.44 -5.21
C ARG A 406 -5.97 -6.90 -5.61
N GLU A 407 -6.94 -7.49 -6.31
CA GLU A 407 -6.91 -8.91 -6.64
C GLU A 407 -5.78 -9.24 -7.62
N LEU A 408 -5.54 -8.39 -8.60
CA LEU A 408 -4.46 -8.56 -9.55
C LEU A 408 -3.07 -8.49 -8.87
N VAL A 409 -2.89 -7.56 -7.93
CA VAL A 409 -1.63 -7.46 -7.15
C VAL A 409 -1.47 -8.67 -6.24
N LEU A 410 -2.52 -9.10 -5.55
CA LEU A 410 -2.48 -10.30 -4.71
C LEU A 410 -2.18 -11.56 -5.52
N PHE A 411 -2.78 -11.71 -6.70
CA PHE A 411 -2.50 -12.81 -7.60
C PHE A 411 -1.04 -12.82 -8.07
N THR A 412 -0.54 -11.70 -8.59
CA THR A 412 0.83 -11.64 -9.13
C THR A 412 1.88 -11.81 -8.03
N THR A 413 1.67 -11.22 -6.84
CA THR A 413 2.60 -11.36 -5.71
C THR A 413 2.60 -12.77 -5.12
N SER A 414 1.42 -13.36 -4.87
CA SER A 414 1.32 -14.71 -4.31
C SER A 414 1.89 -15.77 -5.27
N SER A 415 1.61 -15.65 -6.58
CA SER A 415 2.19 -16.51 -7.61
C SER A 415 3.72 -16.41 -7.66
N PHE A 416 4.26 -15.18 -7.61
CA PHE A 416 5.71 -14.97 -7.61
C PHE A 416 6.36 -15.59 -6.37
N LEU A 417 5.79 -15.38 -5.18
CA LEU A 417 6.27 -15.98 -3.93
C LEU A 417 6.23 -17.50 -3.96
N ALA A 418 5.16 -18.10 -4.52
CA ALA A 418 5.05 -19.55 -4.67
C ALA A 418 6.21 -20.15 -5.46
N HIS A 419 6.59 -19.52 -6.57
CA HIS A 419 7.74 -19.95 -7.37
C HIS A 419 9.07 -19.81 -6.63
N LEU A 420 9.26 -18.77 -5.81
CA LEU A 420 10.49 -18.58 -5.06
C LEU A 420 10.63 -19.60 -3.91
N LEU A 421 9.51 -20.02 -3.32
CA LEU A 421 9.48 -20.98 -2.20
C LEU A 421 9.65 -22.43 -2.67
N ARG A 422 9.21 -22.76 -3.90
CA ARG A 422 9.24 -24.13 -4.43
C ARG A 422 10.66 -24.60 -4.66
N GLY A 423 11.00 -25.79 -4.13
CA GLY A 423 12.28 -26.45 -4.34
C GLY A 423 13.49 -25.73 -3.71
N ARG A 424 13.25 -24.87 -2.71
CA ARG A 424 14.32 -24.12 -2.06
C ARG A 424 14.12 -24.04 -0.55
N GLU A 425 15.22 -24.20 0.16
CA GLU A 425 15.31 -23.78 1.55
C GLU A 425 15.84 -22.35 1.64
N LEU A 426 15.11 -21.52 2.37
CA LEU A 426 15.41 -20.11 2.55
C LEU A 426 15.69 -19.83 4.02
N GLU A 427 16.75 -19.09 4.28
CA GLU A 427 17.14 -18.62 5.62
C GLU A 427 17.23 -17.09 5.59
N LEU A 428 16.56 -16.39 6.52
CA LEU A 428 16.63 -14.93 6.61
C LEU A 428 17.96 -14.51 7.24
N ALA A 429 18.86 -13.97 6.43
CA ALA A 429 20.16 -13.45 6.87
C ALA A 429 20.06 -12.00 7.40
N ALA A 430 19.15 -11.21 6.86
CA ALA A 430 18.85 -9.85 7.31
C ALA A 430 17.43 -9.42 6.85
N PRO A 431 16.72 -8.59 7.64
CA PRO A 431 17.00 -8.22 9.02
C PRO A 431 16.83 -9.41 10.00
N VAL A 432 17.29 -9.26 11.23
CA VAL A 432 16.97 -10.24 12.27
C VAL A 432 15.52 -10.06 12.69
N ILE A 433 14.71 -11.09 12.54
CA ILE A 433 13.32 -11.18 12.99
C ILE A 433 13.21 -12.36 13.95
N ASP A 434 12.88 -12.08 15.20
CA ASP A 434 12.57 -13.10 16.19
C ASP A 434 11.04 -13.40 16.13
N PRO A 435 10.63 -14.63 15.76
CA PRO A 435 9.21 -14.98 15.66
C PRO A 435 8.49 -14.98 17.03
N GLN A 436 9.22 -15.00 18.14
CA GLN A 436 8.66 -14.98 19.50
C GLN A 436 8.51 -13.53 20.05
N ALA A 437 9.22 -12.59 19.48
CA ALA A 437 9.18 -11.18 19.88
C ALA A 437 8.16 -10.37 19.06
N PRO A 438 7.70 -9.22 19.58
CA PRO A 438 6.95 -8.26 18.76
C PRO A 438 7.75 -7.82 17.53
N LEU A 439 7.12 -7.87 16.37
CA LEU A 439 7.76 -7.45 15.12
C LEU A 439 8.09 -5.96 15.11
N PRO A 440 9.22 -5.55 14.52
CA PRO A 440 9.60 -4.14 14.41
C PRO A 440 8.53 -3.34 13.67
N ALA A 441 8.34 -2.08 14.05
CA ALA A 441 7.36 -1.19 13.44
C ALA A 441 7.70 -0.86 11.97
N GLY A 442 8.97 -0.94 11.58
CA GLY A 442 9.44 -0.78 10.20
C GLY A 442 10.42 -1.87 9.83
N VAL A 443 10.31 -2.40 8.61
CA VAL A 443 11.30 -3.27 7.98
C VAL A 443 11.75 -2.64 6.68
N ASP A 444 13.06 -2.41 6.56
CA ASP A 444 13.67 -1.89 5.33
C ASP A 444 13.72 -3.00 4.26
N PRO A 445 12.93 -2.94 3.18
CA PRO A 445 12.96 -3.97 2.15
C PRO A 445 14.28 -3.99 1.38
N PHE A 446 15.01 -2.86 1.34
CA PHE A 446 16.29 -2.75 0.64
C PHE A 446 17.43 -3.47 1.38
N ALA A 447 17.22 -3.76 2.67
CA ALA A 447 18.18 -4.47 3.50
C ALA A 447 17.89 -5.98 3.62
N VAL A 448 16.78 -6.46 3.06
CA VAL A 448 16.43 -7.89 3.12
C VAL A 448 17.48 -8.70 2.36
N ARG A 449 17.99 -9.74 3.02
CA ARG A 449 18.92 -10.74 2.48
C ARG A 449 18.46 -12.13 2.90
N LEU A 450 18.38 -13.03 1.95
CA LEU A 450 18.05 -14.44 2.18
C LEU A 450 19.19 -15.30 1.66
N ARG A 451 19.61 -16.29 2.46
CA ARG A 451 20.43 -17.40 1.99
C ARG A 451 19.52 -18.44 1.35
N VAL A 452 19.99 -19.03 0.29
CA VAL A 452 19.23 -19.97 -0.54
C VAL A 452 19.99 -21.28 -0.67
N ARG A 453 19.29 -22.39 -0.49
CA ARG A 453 19.81 -23.74 -0.78
C ARG A 453 18.74 -24.48 -1.59
N PRO A 454 19.09 -25.10 -2.73
CA PRO A 454 18.17 -26.01 -3.40
C PRO A 454 17.81 -27.17 -2.46
N THR A 455 16.53 -27.56 -2.44
CA THR A 455 16.15 -28.85 -1.86
C THR A 455 16.46 -29.91 -2.91
N GLY A 456 17.30 -30.87 -2.57
CA GLY A 456 17.70 -31.98 -3.45
C GLY A 456 16.50 -32.85 -3.91
#